data_c46e8a502817d8c677cb910f75e71aad
#
_entry.id   c46e8a502817d8c677cb910f75e71aad
#
_cell.length_a   1.000
_cell.length_b   1.000
_cell.length_c   1.000
_cell.angle_alpha   90.00
_cell.angle_beta   90.00
_cell.angle_gamma   90.00
#
_symmetry.space_group_name_H-M   'P 1'
#
loop_
_entity.id
_entity.type
_entity.pdbx_description
1 polymer ?
#
loop_
_entity_poly.entity_id
_entity_poly.type
_entity_poly.pdbx_seq_one_letter_code
_entity_poly.pdbx_strand_id
1 'polypeptide(L)'
;MAGNVRENLWAHDPSLKITLIHQSNPITKTRYIDQKTNHMFLRVDEGEDNIDSLVLTSEQIDDISESDLVIVSDYNKGFLSEKTLIQIGKLSKLSIIDTKKIITEKFINSFTFIKLNDREYQRNKNISDKNKDKFIITLGMHGAKYDDIIFLSPSPKQTIDVSGAGDTFTAFFSLKYYETRDISESVKFANQMASIVVSKRGVATP
;
A
#
# COMPACT_ATOMS: atom_id res chain seq x y z
N MET A 1 8.64 2.91 0.42
CA MET A 1 7.24 2.52 0.32
C MET A 1 6.40 3.23 1.36
N ALA A 2 6.48 3.01 2.67
CA ALA A 2 5.77 3.90 3.61
C ALA A 2 6.10 5.38 3.36
N GLY A 3 7.37 5.70 3.01
CA GLY A 3 7.76 7.02 2.52
C GLY A 3 6.97 7.48 1.30
N ASN A 4 6.75 6.62 0.30
CA ASN A 4 5.97 6.99 -0.89
C ASN A 4 4.49 7.24 -0.55
N VAL A 5 3.92 6.45 0.37
CA VAL A 5 2.56 6.67 0.87
C VAL A 5 2.48 8.04 1.54
N ARG A 6 3.42 8.37 2.43
CA ARG A 6 3.50 9.68 3.08
C ARG A 6 3.62 10.83 2.07
N GLU A 7 4.54 10.72 1.10
CA GLU A 7 4.74 11.76 0.08
C GLU A 7 3.47 12.00 -0.75
N ASN A 8 2.74 10.93 -1.12
CA ASN A 8 1.47 11.06 -1.83
C ASN A 8 0.42 11.81 -1.00
N LEU A 9 0.28 11.45 0.28
CA LEU A 9 -0.67 12.08 1.19
C LEU A 9 -0.31 13.56 1.43
N TRP A 10 0.97 13.84 1.69
CA TRP A 10 1.44 15.19 2.01
C TRP A 10 1.42 16.12 0.79
N ALA A 11 1.69 15.60 -0.41
CA ALA A 11 1.54 16.36 -1.64
C ALA A 11 0.06 16.74 -1.91
N HIS A 12 -0.88 15.91 -1.47
CA HIS A 12 -2.32 16.15 -1.61
C HIS A 12 -2.84 17.13 -0.57
N ASP A 13 -2.48 16.94 0.69
CA ASP A 13 -2.85 17.82 1.81
C ASP A 13 -1.69 17.96 2.80
N PRO A 14 -0.93 19.07 2.73
CA PRO A 14 0.18 19.35 3.64
C PRO A 14 -0.24 19.57 5.10
N SER A 15 -1.52 19.72 5.40
CA SER A 15 -2.02 19.91 6.78
C SER A 15 -2.13 18.60 7.55
N LEU A 16 -2.05 17.46 6.88
CA LEU A 16 -2.10 16.14 7.51
C LEU A 16 -0.93 15.94 8.48
N LYS A 17 -1.25 15.55 9.71
CA LYS A 17 -0.24 15.13 10.69
C LYS A 17 0.09 13.67 10.45
N ILE A 18 1.30 13.39 9.98
CA ILE A 18 1.73 12.04 9.61
C ILE A 18 2.93 11.64 10.45
N THR A 19 2.77 10.66 11.32
CA THR A 19 3.87 9.95 12.00
C THR A 19 4.31 8.78 11.13
N LEU A 20 5.62 8.66 10.89
CA LEU A 20 6.20 7.60 10.06
C LEU A 20 7.08 6.66 10.89
N ILE A 21 6.65 5.42 11.04
CA ILE A 21 7.44 4.35 11.64
C ILE A 21 8.07 3.53 10.52
N HIS A 22 9.39 3.51 10.45
CA HIS A 22 10.12 2.79 9.40
C HIS A 22 11.42 2.18 9.94
N GLN A 23 12.02 1.28 9.18
CA GLN A 23 13.33 0.72 9.51
C GLN A 23 14.44 1.78 9.38
N SER A 24 15.48 1.64 10.21
CA SER A 24 16.63 2.57 10.24
C SER A 24 17.47 2.48 8.96
N ASN A 25 17.70 1.25 8.47
CA ASN A 25 18.49 1.00 7.29
C ASN A 25 17.61 1.05 6.03
N PRO A 26 17.86 1.96 5.08
CA PRO A 26 17.04 2.05 3.89
C PRO A 26 17.28 0.87 2.96
N ILE A 27 16.20 0.31 2.41
CA ILE A 27 16.26 -0.58 1.25
C ILE A 27 16.26 0.29 -0.01
N THR A 28 17.32 0.21 -0.79
CA THR A 28 17.46 0.95 -2.04
C THR A 28 17.15 0.06 -3.23
N LYS A 29 16.34 0.55 -4.15
CA LYS A 29 15.99 -0.16 -5.41
C LYS A 29 16.37 0.70 -6.60
N THR A 30 17.58 0.46 -7.11
CA THR A 30 18.11 1.17 -8.27
C THR A 30 17.68 0.49 -9.56
N ARG A 31 17.11 1.26 -10.49
CA ARG A 31 16.73 0.76 -11.82
C ARG A 31 17.55 1.46 -12.89
N TYR A 32 18.21 0.68 -13.72
CA TYR A 32 18.92 1.14 -14.90
C TYR A 32 18.01 0.97 -16.11
N ILE A 33 17.54 2.08 -16.66
CA ILE A 33 16.57 2.11 -17.76
C ILE A 33 17.13 2.86 -18.96
N ASP A 34 16.79 2.40 -20.15
CA ASP A 34 17.06 3.14 -21.39
C ASP A 34 16.15 4.37 -21.46
N GLN A 35 16.76 5.54 -21.60
CA GLN A 35 16.04 6.80 -21.62
C GLN A 35 15.09 6.94 -22.84
N LYS A 36 15.40 6.26 -23.97
CA LYS A 36 14.61 6.37 -25.20
C LYS A 36 13.43 5.38 -25.24
N THR A 37 13.67 4.16 -24.81
CA THR A 37 12.70 3.06 -24.94
C THR A 37 12.01 2.72 -23.63
N ASN A 38 12.43 3.30 -22.50
CA ASN A 38 12.02 2.93 -21.15
C ASN A 38 12.29 1.43 -20.80
N HIS A 39 13.13 0.76 -21.57
CA HIS A 39 13.50 -0.63 -21.30
C HIS A 39 14.38 -0.69 -20.04
N MET A 40 14.00 -1.52 -19.05
CA MET A 40 14.78 -1.76 -17.85
C MET A 40 15.82 -2.84 -18.10
N PHE A 41 17.10 -2.45 -18.09
CA PHE A 41 18.24 -3.37 -18.27
C PHE A 41 18.55 -4.15 -16.98
N LEU A 42 18.50 -3.47 -15.83
CA LEU A 42 18.94 -4.04 -14.56
C LEU A 42 18.19 -3.36 -13.42
N ARG A 43 17.87 -4.15 -12.39
CA ARG A 43 17.46 -3.66 -11.08
C ARG A 43 18.40 -4.21 -10.02
N VAL A 44 18.92 -3.33 -9.18
CA VAL A 44 19.75 -3.67 -8.01
C VAL A 44 18.94 -3.34 -6.77
N ASP A 45 18.76 -4.33 -5.90
CA ASP A 45 18.07 -4.19 -4.61
C ASP A 45 19.15 -4.35 -3.52
N GLU A 46 19.36 -3.31 -2.69
CA GLU A 46 20.38 -3.25 -1.65
C GLU A 46 19.75 -3.01 -0.26
N GLY A 47 20.41 -3.50 0.79
CA GLY A 47 19.97 -3.28 2.18
C GLY A 47 18.89 -4.27 2.66
N GLU A 48 18.67 -5.37 1.94
CA GLU A 48 17.69 -6.38 2.34
C GLU A 48 18.22 -7.41 3.38
N ASP A 49 19.54 -7.47 3.57
CA ASP A 49 20.19 -8.51 4.40
C ASP A 49 20.27 -8.16 5.89
N ASN A 50 20.07 -6.88 6.25
CA ASN A 50 20.21 -6.38 7.63
C ASN A 50 18.94 -5.66 8.07
N ILE A 51 17.86 -6.40 8.23
CA ILE A 51 16.57 -5.85 8.66
C ILE A 51 16.22 -6.37 10.06
N ASP A 52 16.25 -5.48 11.04
CA ASP A 52 15.77 -5.78 12.38
C ASP A 52 14.24 -5.78 12.42
N SER A 53 13.66 -6.79 13.05
CA SER A 53 12.23 -6.85 13.26
C SER A 53 11.77 -5.76 14.24
N LEU A 54 10.74 -5.02 13.88
CA LEU A 54 10.15 -3.98 14.71
C LEU A 54 9.55 -4.58 15.98
N VAL A 55 10.00 -4.06 17.12
CA VAL A 55 9.35 -4.19 18.41
C VAL A 55 8.81 -2.79 18.77
N LEU A 56 7.50 -2.67 18.91
CA LEU A 56 6.86 -1.37 19.19
C LEU A 56 7.28 -0.85 20.56
N THR A 57 7.72 0.41 20.61
CA THR A 57 7.92 1.16 21.87
C THR A 57 6.57 1.62 22.43
N SER A 58 6.53 2.05 23.70
CA SER A 58 5.32 2.60 24.29
C SER A 58 4.80 3.82 23.52
N GLU A 59 5.70 4.72 23.12
CA GLU A 59 5.36 5.90 22.30
C GLU A 59 4.72 5.52 20.98
N GLN A 60 5.27 4.53 20.27
CA GLN A 60 4.70 4.04 19.02
C GLN A 60 3.33 3.36 19.19
N ILE A 61 3.12 2.68 20.34
CA ILE A 61 1.82 2.09 20.69
C ILE A 61 0.79 3.20 20.90
N ASP A 62 1.16 4.27 21.61
CA ASP A 62 0.29 5.42 21.83
C ASP A 62 0.00 6.13 20.51
N ASP A 63 1.01 6.43 19.71
CA ASP A 63 0.85 7.02 18.36
C ASP A 63 -0.13 6.23 17.48
N ILE A 64 -0.01 4.89 17.44
CA ILE A 64 -0.90 4.02 16.66
C ILE A 64 -2.33 4.07 17.21
N SER A 65 -2.51 4.00 18.52
CA SER A 65 -3.83 3.94 19.14
C SER A 65 -4.58 5.28 19.08
N GLU A 66 -3.86 6.39 19.09
CA GLU A 66 -4.42 7.74 18.97
C GLU A 66 -4.70 8.14 17.52
N SER A 67 -3.99 7.57 16.55
CA SER A 67 -4.17 7.86 15.14
C SER A 67 -5.58 7.52 14.65
N ASP A 68 -6.14 8.39 13.81
CA ASP A 68 -7.45 8.18 13.19
C ASP A 68 -7.38 7.15 12.05
N LEU A 69 -6.23 7.06 11.38
CA LEU A 69 -5.96 6.16 10.26
C LEU A 69 -4.53 5.63 10.36
N VAL A 70 -4.37 4.32 10.25
CA VAL A 70 -3.08 3.64 10.17
C VAL A 70 -2.93 2.95 8.83
N ILE A 71 -1.91 3.32 8.07
CA ILE A 71 -1.58 2.70 6.78
C ILE A 71 -0.29 1.88 6.93
N VAL A 72 -0.36 0.60 6.65
CA VAL A 72 0.78 -0.31 6.72
C VAL A 72 1.22 -0.71 5.31
N SER A 73 2.50 -0.53 5.01
CA SER A 73 3.11 -0.95 3.75
C SER A 73 4.18 -2.01 4.04
N ASP A 74 3.82 -3.30 3.89
CA ASP A 74 4.65 -4.45 4.23
C ASP A 74 5.14 -5.21 3.00
N TYR A 75 6.43 -5.10 2.72
CA TYR A 75 7.09 -5.82 1.63
C TYR A 75 7.57 -7.22 2.00
N ASN A 76 7.22 -7.69 3.21
CA ASN A 76 7.62 -8.99 3.71
C ASN A 76 9.14 -9.24 3.67
N LYS A 77 9.91 -8.21 4.09
CA LYS A 77 11.38 -8.26 4.14
C LYS A 77 11.92 -8.44 5.57
N GLY A 78 11.07 -8.80 6.54
CA GLY A 78 11.48 -9.09 7.92
C GLY A 78 11.23 -7.98 8.93
N PHE A 79 11.06 -6.72 8.51
CA PHE A 79 10.83 -5.60 9.43
C PHE A 79 9.54 -5.76 10.26
N LEU A 80 8.44 -6.15 9.63
CA LEU A 80 7.16 -6.38 10.30
C LEU A 80 6.89 -7.88 10.44
N SER A 81 6.98 -8.40 11.66
CA SER A 81 6.56 -9.76 11.96
C SER A 81 5.03 -9.87 11.92
N GLU A 82 4.47 -11.06 11.72
CA GLU A 82 3.01 -11.25 11.78
C GLU A 82 2.44 -10.83 13.14
N LYS A 83 3.17 -11.13 14.24
CA LYS A 83 2.81 -10.72 15.60
C LYS A 83 2.71 -9.19 15.71
N THR A 84 3.71 -8.48 15.20
CA THR A 84 3.73 -7.00 15.19
C THR A 84 2.58 -6.43 14.36
N LEU A 85 2.32 -7.01 13.18
CA LEU A 85 1.20 -6.59 12.32
C LEU A 85 -0.15 -6.79 12.99
N ILE A 86 -0.38 -7.94 13.62
CA ILE A 86 -1.61 -8.21 14.38
C ILE A 86 -1.76 -7.20 15.53
N GLN A 87 -0.67 -6.85 16.22
CA GLN A 87 -0.69 -5.85 17.28
C GLN A 87 -1.06 -4.47 16.72
N ILE A 88 -0.42 -4.02 15.65
CA ILE A 88 -0.73 -2.74 14.97
C ILE A 88 -2.22 -2.71 14.58
N GLY A 89 -2.70 -3.73 13.89
CA GLY A 89 -4.09 -3.76 13.43
C GLY A 89 -5.11 -3.70 14.57
N LYS A 90 -4.83 -4.37 15.70
CA LYS A 90 -5.71 -4.36 16.88
C LYS A 90 -5.71 -3.03 17.65
N LEU A 91 -4.62 -2.29 17.61
CA LEU A 91 -4.51 -0.96 18.24
C LEU A 91 -5.20 0.11 17.41
N SER A 92 -5.27 -0.08 16.10
CA SER A 92 -5.74 0.92 15.14
C SER A 92 -7.26 1.08 15.15
N LYS A 93 -7.75 2.32 15.13
CA LYS A 93 -9.20 2.63 14.94
C LYS A 93 -9.67 2.30 13.54
N LEU A 94 -8.87 2.66 12.55
CA LEU A 94 -9.04 2.33 11.13
C LEU A 94 -7.68 1.94 10.56
N SER A 95 -7.58 0.78 9.93
CA SER A 95 -6.31 0.29 9.41
C SER A 95 -6.42 -0.34 8.04
N ILE A 96 -5.51 0.06 7.15
CA ILE A 96 -5.36 -0.51 5.81
C ILE A 96 -3.93 -1.04 5.67
N ILE A 97 -3.80 -2.26 5.17
CA ILE A 97 -2.48 -2.85 4.92
C ILE A 97 -2.31 -3.26 3.46
N ASP A 98 -1.19 -2.87 2.89
CA ASP A 98 -0.64 -3.43 1.63
C ASP A 98 0.47 -4.41 2.00
N THR A 99 0.28 -5.71 1.75
CA THR A 99 1.23 -6.74 2.19
C THR A 99 1.51 -7.80 1.14
N LYS A 100 2.73 -8.33 1.18
CA LYS A 100 3.16 -9.48 0.37
C LYS A 100 3.18 -10.80 1.14
N LYS A 101 2.66 -10.81 2.37
CA LYS A 101 2.59 -12.03 3.18
C LYS A 101 1.51 -13.00 2.70
N ILE A 102 1.66 -14.24 3.11
CA ILE A 102 0.56 -15.19 3.14
C ILE A 102 -0.30 -14.84 4.35
N ILE A 103 -1.60 -14.71 4.13
CA ILE A 103 -2.55 -14.19 5.10
C ILE A 103 -3.17 -15.35 5.88
N THR A 104 -3.22 -15.20 7.20
CA THR A 104 -3.87 -16.13 8.12
C THR A 104 -5.20 -15.57 8.61
N GLU A 105 -6.07 -16.40 9.15
CA GLU A 105 -7.35 -15.96 9.72
C GLU A 105 -7.17 -14.97 10.88
N LYS A 106 -6.12 -15.15 11.69
CA LYS A 106 -5.80 -14.20 12.77
C LYS A 106 -5.43 -12.82 12.23
N PHE A 107 -4.72 -12.80 11.10
CA PHE A 107 -4.28 -11.59 10.43
C PHE A 107 -5.47 -10.81 9.85
N ILE A 108 -6.40 -11.48 9.14
CA ILE A 108 -7.57 -10.84 8.52
C ILE A 108 -8.37 -10.02 9.53
N ASN A 109 -8.63 -10.59 10.71
CA ASN A 109 -9.47 -9.96 11.71
C ASN A 109 -8.80 -8.76 12.41
N SER A 110 -7.52 -8.50 12.11
CA SER A 110 -6.78 -7.39 12.73
C SER A 110 -6.86 -6.10 11.93
N PHE A 111 -7.14 -6.16 10.63
CA PHE A 111 -7.18 -4.97 9.77
C PHE A 111 -8.59 -4.67 9.27
N THR A 112 -8.88 -3.40 9.01
CA THR A 112 -10.12 -2.98 8.38
C THR A 112 -10.16 -3.46 6.94
N PHE A 113 -9.09 -3.15 6.15
CA PHE A 113 -8.92 -3.65 4.80
C PHE A 113 -7.51 -4.15 4.55
N ILE A 114 -7.40 -5.14 3.68
CA ILE A 114 -6.16 -5.72 3.19
C ILE A 114 -6.11 -5.50 1.69
N LYS A 115 -5.13 -4.74 1.22
CA LYS A 115 -4.90 -4.53 -0.20
C LYS A 115 -3.88 -5.54 -0.70
N LEU A 116 -4.20 -6.19 -1.81
CA LEU A 116 -3.34 -7.12 -2.54
C LEU A 116 -3.28 -6.72 -4.01
N ASN A 117 -2.18 -7.02 -4.69
CA ASN A 117 -2.18 -7.09 -6.15
C ASN A 117 -2.66 -8.47 -6.63
N ASP A 118 -2.87 -8.62 -7.95
CA ASP A 118 -3.38 -9.87 -8.50
C ASP A 118 -2.50 -11.09 -8.16
N ARG A 119 -1.17 -10.97 -8.20
CA ARG A 119 -0.25 -12.08 -7.85
C ARG A 119 -0.33 -12.44 -6.37
N GLU A 120 -0.48 -11.47 -5.50
CA GLU A 120 -0.65 -11.66 -4.06
C GLU A 120 -2.02 -12.28 -3.76
N TYR A 121 -3.06 -11.82 -4.46
CA TYR A 121 -4.40 -12.41 -4.39
C TYR A 121 -4.39 -13.89 -4.79
N GLN A 122 -3.76 -14.27 -5.90
CA GLN A 122 -3.70 -15.68 -6.32
C GLN A 122 -3.06 -16.58 -5.27
N ARG A 123 -2.04 -16.09 -4.55
CA ARG A 123 -1.40 -16.83 -3.45
C ARG A 123 -2.28 -16.93 -2.18
N ASN A 124 -3.21 -16.00 -2.01
CA ASN A 124 -4.12 -15.91 -0.87
C ASN A 124 -5.57 -16.21 -1.24
N LYS A 125 -5.82 -16.78 -2.43
CA LYS A 125 -7.15 -16.91 -3.04
C LYS A 125 -8.19 -17.53 -2.11
N ASN A 126 -7.87 -18.65 -1.50
CA ASN A 126 -8.81 -19.39 -0.65
C ASN A 126 -9.33 -18.57 0.54
N ILE A 127 -8.47 -17.75 1.13
CA ILE A 127 -8.83 -16.93 2.28
C ILE A 127 -9.50 -15.63 1.83
N SER A 128 -9.05 -15.04 0.72
CA SER A 128 -9.62 -13.82 0.16
C SER A 128 -11.04 -14.04 -0.37
N ASP A 129 -11.29 -15.17 -1.04
CA ASP A 129 -12.62 -15.49 -1.58
C ASP A 129 -13.67 -15.76 -0.49
N LYS A 130 -13.22 -16.18 0.70
CA LYS A 130 -14.11 -16.37 1.88
C LYS A 130 -14.41 -15.08 2.64
N ASN A 131 -13.59 -14.05 2.46
CA ASN A 131 -13.65 -12.78 3.21
C ASN A 131 -13.57 -11.58 2.28
N LYS A 132 -14.34 -11.61 1.18
CA LYS A 132 -14.25 -10.64 0.08
C LYS A 132 -14.39 -9.18 0.55
N ASP A 133 -15.20 -8.96 1.57
CA ASP A 133 -15.45 -7.67 2.20
C ASP A 133 -14.23 -7.05 2.91
N LYS A 134 -13.16 -7.84 3.09
CA LYS A 134 -11.90 -7.39 3.68
C LYS A 134 -10.84 -7.03 2.66
N PHE A 135 -11.02 -7.43 1.39
CA PHE A 135 -9.94 -7.35 0.41
C PHE A 135 -10.19 -6.33 -0.69
N ILE A 136 -9.19 -5.48 -0.91
CA ILE A 136 -9.08 -4.63 -2.10
C ILE A 136 -8.00 -5.24 -3.00
N ILE A 137 -8.36 -5.64 -4.22
CA ILE A 137 -7.44 -6.31 -5.13
C ILE A 137 -7.15 -5.40 -6.33
N THR A 138 -5.90 -4.93 -6.44
CA THR A 138 -5.50 -4.11 -7.59
C THR A 138 -5.15 -5.00 -8.79
N LEU A 139 -5.72 -4.69 -9.96
CA LEU A 139 -5.64 -5.45 -11.20
C LEU A 139 -4.82 -4.71 -12.29
N GLY A 140 -3.90 -3.85 -11.88
CA GLY A 140 -3.09 -3.03 -12.76
C GLY A 140 -3.95 -2.11 -13.63
N MET A 141 -3.76 -2.15 -14.95
CA MET A 141 -4.51 -1.32 -15.89
C MET A 141 -6.04 -1.58 -15.89
N HIS A 142 -6.47 -2.70 -15.35
CA HIS A 142 -7.90 -3.05 -15.24
C HIS A 142 -8.58 -2.47 -14.01
N GLY A 143 -7.85 -1.71 -13.19
CA GLY A 143 -8.37 -1.04 -12.00
C GLY A 143 -8.26 -1.86 -10.73
N ALA A 144 -9.33 -1.91 -9.92
CA ALA A 144 -9.34 -2.65 -8.68
C ALA A 144 -10.68 -3.37 -8.46
N LYS A 145 -10.62 -4.48 -7.71
CA LYS A 145 -11.78 -5.27 -7.32
C LYS A 145 -12.01 -5.15 -5.82
N TYR A 146 -13.27 -4.96 -5.44
CA TYR A 146 -13.74 -5.12 -4.07
C TYR A 146 -15.01 -5.98 -4.10
N ASP A 147 -15.07 -6.98 -3.25
CA ASP A 147 -16.08 -8.02 -3.31
C ASP A 147 -16.14 -8.65 -4.71
N ASP A 148 -17.29 -8.65 -5.38
CA ASP A 148 -17.43 -9.12 -6.77
C ASP A 148 -17.49 -7.97 -7.79
N ILE A 149 -17.29 -6.73 -7.34
CA ILE A 149 -17.37 -5.54 -8.19
C ILE A 149 -15.98 -5.13 -8.66
N ILE A 150 -15.82 -4.95 -9.97
CA ILE A 150 -14.61 -4.39 -10.58
C ILE A 150 -14.84 -2.90 -10.86
N PHE A 151 -13.99 -2.08 -10.30
CA PHE A 151 -13.92 -0.64 -10.54
C PHE A 151 -12.83 -0.38 -11.57
N LEU A 152 -13.21 -0.05 -12.79
CA LEU A 152 -12.27 0.18 -13.88
C LEU A 152 -11.35 1.37 -13.58
N SER A 153 -10.08 1.24 -13.94
CA SER A 153 -9.15 2.37 -13.93
C SER A 153 -9.43 3.28 -15.13
N PRO A 154 -9.38 4.60 -14.96
CA PRO A 154 -9.31 5.48 -16.11
C PRO A 154 -8.08 5.13 -16.94
N SER A 155 -8.24 5.06 -18.27
CA SER A 155 -7.11 4.82 -19.16
C SER A 155 -6.17 6.02 -19.12
N PRO A 156 -4.89 5.85 -18.72
CA PRO A 156 -3.93 6.94 -18.79
C PRO A 156 -3.69 7.31 -20.26
N LYS A 157 -3.44 8.59 -20.55
CA LYS A 157 -3.09 9.06 -21.90
C LYS A 157 -1.84 8.36 -22.44
N GLN A 158 -0.91 8.06 -21.54
CA GLN A 158 0.33 7.34 -21.82
C GLN A 158 0.82 6.68 -20.51
N THR A 159 1.12 5.37 -20.57
CA THR A 159 1.80 4.69 -19.45
C THR A 159 3.30 4.78 -19.66
N ILE A 160 3.99 5.47 -18.75
CA ILE A 160 5.45 5.68 -18.79
C ILE A 160 6.14 4.76 -17.76
N ASP A 161 5.67 4.77 -16.52
CA ASP A 161 6.24 3.97 -15.45
C ASP A 161 5.13 3.58 -14.46
N VAL A 162 5.11 2.31 -14.07
CA VAL A 162 4.12 1.80 -13.10
C VAL A 162 4.65 1.81 -11.66
N SER A 163 5.87 2.31 -11.46
CA SER A 163 6.49 2.36 -10.13
C SER A 163 5.74 3.30 -9.20
N GLY A 164 5.40 2.82 -8.01
CA GLY A 164 4.69 3.63 -7.01
C GLY A 164 3.16 3.67 -7.17
N ALA A 165 2.59 3.18 -8.30
CA ALA A 165 1.14 3.19 -8.49
C ALA A 165 0.37 2.45 -7.39
N GLY A 166 0.92 1.34 -6.88
CA GLY A 166 0.35 0.60 -5.75
C GLY A 166 0.37 1.38 -4.44
N ASP A 167 1.47 2.09 -4.17
CA ASP A 167 1.61 2.94 -2.98
C ASP A 167 0.64 4.14 -3.07
N THR A 168 0.53 4.74 -4.26
CA THR A 168 -0.43 5.82 -4.54
C THR A 168 -1.86 5.35 -4.34
N PHE A 169 -2.22 4.18 -4.90
CA PHE A 169 -3.54 3.60 -4.70
C PHE A 169 -3.84 3.41 -3.20
N THR A 170 -2.90 2.82 -2.45
CA THR A 170 -3.06 2.58 -1.01
C THR A 170 -3.24 3.90 -0.24
N ALA A 171 -2.44 4.92 -0.54
CA ALA A 171 -2.54 6.23 0.09
C ALA A 171 -3.93 6.85 -0.11
N PHE A 172 -4.37 6.96 -1.36
CA PHE A 172 -5.61 7.66 -1.69
C PHE A 172 -6.88 6.86 -1.41
N PHE A 173 -6.84 5.53 -1.50
CA PHE A 173 -7.93 4.69 -1.00
C PHE A 173 -8.14 4.91 0.50
N SER A 174 -7.03 4.87 1.26
CA SER A 174 -7.08 5.00 2.71
C SER A 174 -7.60 6.35 3.15
N LEU A 175 -7.08 7.44 2.56
CA LEU A 175 -7.51 8.80 2.85
C LEU A 175 -8.99 8.99 2.51
N LYS A 176 -9.39 8.63 1.29
CA LYS A 176 -10.76 8.82 0.84
C LYS A 176 -11.76 7.99 1.64
N TYR A 177 -11.40 6.77 2.02
CA TYR A 177 -12.23 5.97 2.88
C TYR A 177 -12.32 6.53 4.32
N TYR A 178 -11.24 7.12 4.82
CA TYR A 178 -11.29 7.82 6.10
C TYR A 178 -12.27 8.99 6.06
N GLU A 179 -12.30 9.76 4.97
CA GLU A 179 -13.17 10.94 4.80
C GLU A 179 -14.64 10.57 4.62
N THR A 180 -14.94 9.58 3.76
CA THR A 180 -16.31 9.36 3.25
C THR A 180 -16.96 8.10 3.80
N ARG A 181 -16.20 7.13 4.25
CA ARG A 181 -16.65 5.76 4.58
C ARG A 181 -17.34 5.04 3.42
N ASP A 182 -17.19 5.55 2.20
CA ASP A 182 -17.72 4.95 0.97
C ASP A 182 -16.60 4.23 0.21
N ILE A 183 -16.70 2.90 0.12
CA ILE A 183 -15.73 2.05 -0.55
C ILE A 183 -15.69 2.32 -2.06
N SER A 184 -16.88 2.47 -2.67
CA SER A 184 -16.98 2.68 -4.12
C SER A 184 -16.32 3.99 -4.54
N GLU A 185 -16.58 5.07 -3.81
CA GLU A 185 -15.95 6.36 -4.02
C GLU A 185 -14.44 6.27 -3.80
N SER A 186 -14.01 5.59 -2.73
CA SER A 186 -12.61 5.46 -2.36
C SER A 186 -11.80 4.68 -3.40
N VAL A 187 -12.34 3.57 -3.91
CA VAL A 187 -11.67 2.78 -4.96
C VAL A 187 -11.59 3.54 -6.27
N LYS A 188 -12.65 4.24 -6.67
CA LYS A 188 -12.66 5.07 -7.90
C LYS A 188 -11.64 6.19 -7.80
N PHE A 189 -11.58 6.89 -6.67
CA PHE A 189 -10.63 7.96 -6.43
C PHE A 189 -9.17 7.44 -6.45
N ALA A 190 -8.90 6.32 -5.77
CA ALA A 190 -7.59 5.69 -5.77
C ALA A 190 -7.13 5.25 -7.17
N ASN A 191 -8.03 4.67 -7.98
CA ASN A 191 -7.77 4.33 -9.36
C ASN A 191 -7.40 5.56 -10.20
N GLN A 192 -8.12 6.67 -10.01
CA GLN A 192 -7.84 7.93 -10.70
C GLN A 192 -6.45 8.45 -10.36
N MET A 193 -6.09 8.53 -9.06
CA MET A 193 -4.78 9.00 -8.62
C MET A 193 -3.65 8.09 -9.12
N ALA A 194 -3.81 6.77 -9.03
CA ALA A 194 -2.85 5.82 -9.57
C ALA A 194 -2.66 5.97 -11.10
N SER A 195 -3.73 6.26 -11.85
CA SER A 195 -3.65 6.47 -13.30
C SER A 195 -2.88 7.74 -13.70
N ILE A 196 -2.88 8.76 -12.85
CA ILE A 196 -2.07 9.98 -13.06
C ILE A 196 -0.58 9.65 -12.87
N VAL A 197 -0.24 8.91 -11.82
CA VAL A 197 1.15 8.58 -11.50
C VAL A 197 1.82 7.74 -12.57
N VAL A 198 1.12 6.76 -13.16
CA VAL A 198 1.72 5.91 -14.22
C VAL A 198 2.04 6.68 -15.50
N SER A 199 1.56 7.90 -15.66
CA SER A 199 1.93 8.80 -16.78
C SER A 199 3.18 9.64 -16.50
N LYS A 200 3.80 9.48 -15.33
CA LYS A 200 5.01 10.18 -14.89
C LYS A 200 6.18 9.20 -14.81
N ARG A 201 7.42 9.73 -14.83
CA ARG A 201 8.62 8.88 -14.68
C ARG A 201 8.98 8.70 -13.20
N GLY A 202 9.40 7.50 -12.85
CA GLY A 202 9.84 7.16 -11.50
C GLY A 202 8.70 7.09 -10.49
N VAL A 203 9.04 7.13 -9.21
CA VAL A 203 8.05 7.24 -8.13
C VAL A 203 7.61 8.70 -8.04
N ALA A 204 6.40 8.96 -8.45
CA ALA A 204 5.83 10.32 -8.52
C ALA A 204 4.57 10.43 -7.66
N THR A 205 4.20 11.66 -7.33
CA THR A 205 2.89 12.00 -6.74
C THR A 205 1.92 12.47 -7.83
N PRO A 206 0.60 12.34 -7.65
CA PRO A 206 -0.42 12.77 -8.60
C PRO A 206 -0.40 14.25 -8.95
#